data_450547ca3790d625836a3fdd308f8c12
#
_entry.id   450547ca3790d625836a3fdd308f8c12
#
_cell.length_a   1.000
_cell.length_b   1.000
_cell.length_c   1.000
_cell.angle_alpha   90.00
_cell.angle_beta   90.00
_cell.angle_gamma   90.00
#
_symmetry.space_group_name_H-M   'P 1'
#
loop_
_entity.id
_entity.type
_entity.pdbx_description
1 polymer ?
#
loop_
_entity_poly.entity_id
_entity_poly.type
_entity_poly.pdbx_seq_one_letter_code
_entity_poly.pdbx_strand_id
1 'polypeptide(L)'
;NKSYKLLVKKNYQIKNPLIIYHVSDNKVTSQNINLKINFELEENSSLKLIDLVKDKGNKNFINIFYNFSLEKNSVLKNYKIDQLENYNIRYMFNNIKQSSNSVSETFYLSKGSTFSKNEITCDLKGEYSSAFVNGIFSLDKDKHHEIKAKINHLVENTKSYQLVKSVLENKSRSVYQGKIYV
;
A
#
# COMPACT_ATOMS: atom_id res chain seq x y z
N ASN A 1 -3.93 12.36 -15.65
CA ASN A 1 -4.36 11.10 -15.03
C ASN A 1 -3.87 9.94 -15.89
N LYS A 2 -3.03 9.07 -15.33
CA LYS A 2 -2.56 7.84 -15.99
C LYS A 2 -3.13 6.63 -15.25
N SER A 3 -3.56 5.62 -16.02
CA SER A 3 -4.07 4.35 -15.47
C SER A 3 -3.34 3.19 -16.13
N TYR A 4 -2.92 2.24 -15.30
CA TYR A 4 -2.22 1.03 -15.73
C TYR A 4 -2.95 -0.20 -15.21
N LYS A 5 -2.79 -1.32 -15.91
CA LYS A 5 -3.28 -2.63 -15.48
C LYS A 5 -2.15 -3.64 -15.57
N LEU A 6 -2.01 -4.44 -14.54
CA LEU A 6 -1.12 -5.59 -14.47
C LEU A 6 -1.95 -6.84 -14.16
N LEU A 7 -1.81 -7.85 -14.99
CA LEU A 7 -2.47 -9.14 -14.84
C LEU A 7 -1.42 -10.22 -14.56
N VAL A 8 -1.57 -10.92 -13.44
CA VAL A 8 -0.83 -12.16 -13.16
C VAL A 8 -1.74 -13.33 -13.49
N LYS A 9 -1.41 -14.07 -14.54
CA LYS A 9 -2.24 -15.14 -15.06
C LYS A 9 -2.34 -16.34 -14.11
N LYS A 10 -3.40 -17.09 -14.25
CA LYS A 10 -3.69 -18.31 -13.48
C LYS A 10 -2.46 -19.23 -13.40
N ASN A 11 -2.22 -19.75 -12.20
CA ASN A 11 -1.11 -20.66 -11.86
C ASN A 11 0.30 -20.05 -12.04
N TYR A 12 0.41 -18.74 -12.29
CA TYR A 12 1.71 -18.11 -12.45
C TYR A 12 2.24 -17.57 -11.12
N GLN A 13 3.41 -18.06 -10.71
CA GLN A 13 4.11 -17.64 -9.50
C GLN A 13 5.27 -16.72 -9.88
N ILE A 14 5.14 -15.43 -9.61
CA ILE A 14 6.23 -14.48 -9.89
C ILE A 14 7.36 -14.71 -8.87
N LYS A 15 8.49 -15.28 -9.33
CA LYS A 15 9.61 -15.65 -8.46
C LYS A 15 10.33 -14.43 -7.87
N ASN A 16 10.66 -13.46 -8.72
CA ASN A 16 11.35 -12.24 -8.31
C ASN A 16 10.35 -11.11 -8.01
N PRO A 17 10.63 -10.22 -7.06
CA PRO A 17 9.77 -9.08 -6.82
C PRO A 17 9.63 -8.19 -8.06
N LEU A 18 8.41 -7.77 -8.35
CA LEU A 18 8.17 -6.64 -9.24
C LEU A 18 8.44 -5.35 -8.47
N ILE A 19 9.29 -4.48 -9.00
CA ILE A 19 9.61 -3.20 -8.37
C ILE A 19 8.97 -2.07 -9.17
N ILE A 20 8.16 -1.27 -8.51
CA ILE A 20 7.63 -0.02 -9.06
C ILE A 20 8.44 1.13 -8.45
N TYR A 21 9.06 1.91 -9.29
CA TYR A 21 9.74 3.13 -8.88
C TYR A 21 8.87 4.34 -9.16
N HIS A 22 8.54 5.10 -8.12
CA HIS A 22 8.00 6.45 -8.27
C HIS A 22 9.17 7.41 -8.35
N VAL A 23 9.49 7.84 -9.55
CA VAL A 23 10.64 8.70 -9.82
C VAL A 23 10.15 10.02 -10.37
N SER A 24 10.61 11.12 -9.78
CA SER A 24 10.55 12.43 -10.38
C SER A 24 11.92 13.09 -10.32
N ASP A 25 12.17 13.96 -11.26
CA ASP A 25 13.35 14.82 -11.30
C ASP A 25 13.11 16.05 -10.38
N ASN A 26 14.17 16.71 -9.97
CA ASN A 26 14.11 17.92 -9.14
C ASN A 26 13.47 19.13 -9.83
N LYS A 27 13.27 19.06 -11.16
CA LYS A 27 12.51 20.07 -11.93
C LYS A 27 11.00 19.91 -11.78
N VAL A 28 10.51 18.74 -11.34
CA VAL A 28 9.10 18.49 -11.08
C VAL A 28 8.72 19.09 -9.74
N THR A 29 8.14 20.26 -9.74
CA THR A 29 7.78 21.01 -8.54
C THR A 29 6.38 21.58 -8.64
N SER A 30 5.67 21.64 -7.51
CA SER A 30 4.31 22.21 -7.40
C SER A 30 3.30 21.59 -8.36
N GLN A 31 3.39 20.29 -8.60
CA GLN A 31 2.53 19.55 -9.51
C GLN A 31 1.49 18.69 -8.76
N ASN A 32 0.32 18.53 -9.39
CA ASN A 32 -0.67 17.52 -8.98
C ASN A 32 -0.49 16.26 -9.82
N ILE A 33 -0.05 15.18 -9.19
CA ILE A 33 0.24 13.91 -9.85
C ILE A 33 -0.80 12.88 -9.40
N ASN A 34 -1.54 12.33 -10.37
CA ASN A 34 -2.55 11.30 -10.10
C ASN A 34 -2.22 10.04 -10.90
N LEU A 35 -2.10 8.93 -10.19
CA LEU A 35 -1.77 7.62 -10.74
C LEU A 35 -2.78 6.58 -10.27
N LYS A 36 -3.25 5.74 -11.18
CA LYS A 36 -4.08 4.58 -10.86
C LYS A 36 -3.44 3.32 -11.43
N ILE A 37 -3.29 2.29 -10.60
CA ILE A 37 -2.79 0.99 -11.04
C ILE A 37 -3.76 -0.09 -10.54
N ASN A 38 -4.21 -0.93 -11.46
CA ASN A 38 -5.05 -2.08 -11.17
C ASN A 38 -4.21 -3.35 -11.30
N PHE A 39 -4.24 -4.18 -10.28
CA PHE A 39 -3.59 -5.48 -10.24
C PHE A 39 -4.66 -6.56 -10.18
N GLU A 40 -4.58 -7.50 -11.08
CA GLU A 40 -5.44 -8.68 -11.09
C GLU A 40 -4.56 -9.91 -10.93
N LEU A 41 -4.77 -10.65 -9.86
CA LEU A 41 -4.13 -11.91 -9.58
C LEU A 41 -5.17 -13.01 -9.81
N GLU A 42 -5.03 -13.73 -10.92
CA GLU A 42 -5.90 -14.86 -11.22
C GLU A 42 -5.65 -16.04 -10.26
N GLU A 43 -6.48 -17.04 -10.33
CA GLU A 43 -6.46 -18.20 -9.43
C GLU A 43 -5.09 -18.88 -9.34
N ASN A 44 -4.66 -19.23 -8.11
CA ASN A 44 -3.38 -19.86 -7.80
C ASN A 44 -2.15 -19.04 -8.25
N SER A 45 -2.25 -17.74 -8.38
CA SER A 45 -1.12 -16.89 -8.76
C SER A 45 -0.49 -16.19 -7.58
N SER A 46 0.74 -15.70 -7.72
CA SER A 46 1.39 -14.91 -6.67
C SER A 46 2.18 -13.73 -7.21
N LEU A 47 2.12 -12.62 -6.47
CA LEU A 47 2.86 -11.40 -6.74
C LEU A 47 3.56 -10.92 -5.46
N LYS A 48 4.86 -10.67 -5.57
CA LYS A 48 5.61 -9.87 -4.61
C LYS A 48 5.88 -8.51 -5.24
N LEU A 49 5.28 -7.45 -4.68
CA LEU A 49 5.39 -6.08 -5.15
C LEU A 49 6.23 -5.26 -4.18
N ILE A 50 7.22 -4.53 -4.68
CA ILE A 50 7.97 -3.53 -3.93
C ILE A 50 7.72 -2.19 -4.60
N ASP A 51 7.14 -1.27 -3.85
CA ASP A 51 6.81 0.07 -4.28
C ASP A 51 7.79 1.04 -3.62
N LEU A 52 8.70 1.59 -4.41
CA LEU A 52 9.79 2.44 -3.95
C LEU A 52 9.60 3.87 -4.39
N VAL A 53 9.58 4.75 -3.40
CA VAL A 53 9.59 6.19 -3.66
C VAL A 53 11.02 6.69 -3.81
N LYS A 54 11.36 7.14 -5.02
CA LYS A 54 12.63 7.82 -5.37
C LYS A 54 12.36 9.20 -5.94
N ASP A 55 11.43 9.90 -5.33
CA ASP A 55 10.95 11.20 -5.78
C ASP A 55 11.92 12.31 -5.31
N LYS A 56 12.56 12.98 -6.27
CA LYS A 56 13.40 14.17 -6.05
C LYS A 56 12.65 15.47 -6.27
N GLY A 57 11.42 15.39 -6.77
CA GLY A 57 10.54 16.54 -6.94
C GLY A 57 10.14 17.14 -5.59
N ASN A 58 9.68 18.37 -5.63
CA ASN A 58 9.44 19.14 -4.42
C ASN A 58 8.07 19.83 -4.45
N LYS A 59 7.40 19.92 -3.29
CA LYS A 59 6.09 20.55 -3.12
C LYS A 59 5.00 19.98 -4.04
N ASN A 60 5.11 18.72 -4.43
CA ASN A 60 4.10 18.06 -5.23
C ASN A 60 2.99 17.49 -4.35
N PHE A 61 1.77 17.45 -4.90
CA PHE A 61 0.64 16.71 -4.35
C PHE A 61 0.47 15.43 -5.16
N ILE A 62 0.69 14.28 -4.53
CA ILE A 62 0.76 12.99 -5.20
C ILE A 62 -0.35 12.08 -4.69
N ASN A 63 -1.27 11.71 -5.58
CA ASN A 63 -2.33 10.74 -5.34
C ASN A 63 -2.06 9.45 -6.08
N ILE A 64 -2.04 8.34 -5.37
CA ILE A 64 -1.83 7.02 -5.95
C ILE A 64 -2.97 6.09 -5.52
N PHE A 65 -3.63 5.49 -6.50
CA PHE A 65 -4.71 4.53 -6.30
C PHE A 65 -4.28 3.16 -6.79
N TYR A 66 -4.20 2.22 -5.88
CA TYR A 66 -4.00 0.80 -6.18
C TYR A 66 -5.30 0.03 -5.93
N ASN A 67 -5.72 -0.72 -6.93
CA ASN A 67 -6.80 -1.69 -6.79
C ASN A 67 -6.24 -3.09 -7.04
N PHE A 68 -6.41 -3.97 -6.09
CA PHE A 68 -6.01 -5.36 -6.17
C PHE A 68 -7.25 -6.25 -6.16
N SER A 69 -7.35 -7.12 -7.16
CA SER A 69 -8.32 -8.22 -7.20
C SER A 69 -7.56 -9.53 -7.05
N LEU A 70 -7.81 -10.23 -5.97
CA LEU A 70 -7.17 -11.49 -5.63
C LEU A 70 -8.18 -12.62 -5.81
N GLU A 71 -8.00 -13.43 -6.84
CA GLU A 71 -8.82 -14.62 -7.06
C GLU A 71 -8.42 -15.77 -6.12
N LYS A 72 -9.16 -16.85 -6.17
CA LYS A 72 -8.98 -18.01 -5.28
C LYS A 72 -7.53 -18.49 -5.20
N ASN A 73 -7.04 -18.75 -3.98
CA ASN A 73 -5.69 -19.20 -3.67
C ASN A 73 -4.56 -18.25 -4.13
N SER A 74 -4.85 -17.02 -4.49
CA SER A 74 -3.80 -16.07 -4.89
C SER A 74 -3.12 -15.42 -3.70
N VAL A 75 -1.85 -15.02 -3.86
CA VAL A 75 -1.04 -14.43 -2.80
C VAL A 75 -0.42 -13.11 -3.25
N LEU A 76 -0.69 -12.06 -2.49
CA LEU A 76 -0.08 -10.74 -2.66
C LEU A 76 0.82 -10.42 -1.47
N LYS A 77 2.11 -10.11 -1.73
CA LYS A 77 3.01 -9.47 -0.77
C LYS A 77 3.38 -8.10 -1.29
N ASN A 78 2.96 -7.05 -0.57
CA ASN A 78 3.03 -5.67 -1.03
C ASN A 78 3.83 -4.81 -0.04
N TYR A 79 5.01 -4.36 -0.44
CA TYR A 79 5.91 -3.54 0.38
C TYR A 79 5.92 -2.12 -0.14
N LYS A 80 5.46 -1.18 0.67
CA LYS A 80 5.43 0.26 0.40
C LYS A 80 6.56 0.94 1.14
N ILE A 81 7.55 1.45 0.41
CA ILE A 81 8.78 1.99 0.99
C ILE A 81 8.93 3.47 0.59
N ASP A 82 8.68 4.35 1.54
CA ASP A 82 8.88 5.79 1.43
C ASP A 82 9.98 6.22 2.40
N GLN A 83 11.22 6.29 1.93
CA GLN A 83 12.38 6.59 2.77
C GLN A 83 13.19 7.82 2.35
N LEU A 84 12.93 8.40 1.17
CA LEU A 84 13.65 9.57 0.70
C LEU A 84 12.98 10.85 1.22
N GLU A 85 13.78 11.69 1.87
CA GLU A 85 13.31 13.00 2.32
C GLU A 85 12.91 13.89 1.14
N ASN A 86 11.70 14.41 1.22
CA ASN A 86 11.16 15.37 0.27
C ASN A 86 10.03 16.18 0.92
N TYR A 87 9.69 17.31 0.31
CA TYR A 87 8.61 18.20 0.78
C TYR A 87 7.29 17.92 0.04
N ASN A 88 7.04 16.71 -0.36
CA ASN A 88 5.81 16.32 -1.04
C ASN A 88 4.71 15.96 -0.04
N ILE A 89 3.46 16.15 -0.47
CA ILE A 89 2.26 15.64 0.19
C ILE A 89 1.83 14.41 -0.61
N ARG A 90 1.74 13.27 0.06
CA ARG A 90 1.43 11.99 -0.56
C ARG A 90 0.18 11.36 0.03
N TYR A 91 -0.75 11.03 -0.84
CA TYR A 91 -1.91 10.20 -0.52
C TYR A 91 -1.85 8.90 -1.30
N MET A 92 -1.98 7.78 -0.62
CA MET A 92 -2.00 6.46 -1.24
C MET A 92 -3.22 5.68 -0.77
N PHE A 93 -3.99 5.17 -1.73
CA PHE A 93 -5.17 4.37 -1.49
C PHE A 93 -4.95 2.96 -2.02
N ASN A 94 -5.13 1.96 -1.18
CA ASN A 94 -5.02 0.55 -1.56
C ASN A 94 -6.36 -0.13 -1.28
N ASN A 95 -7.04 -0.57 -2.33
CA ASN A 95 -8.26 -1.36 -2.23
C ASN A 95 -7.95 -2.80 -2.63
N ILE A 96 -8.17 -3.73 -1.72
CA ILE A 96 -7.87 -5.16 -1.92
C ILE A 96 -9.16 -5.94 -1.78
N LYS A 97 -9.57 -6.63 -2.84
CA LYS A 97 -10.70 -7.56 -2.83
C LYS A 97 -10.17 -8.98 -2.88
N GLN A 98 -10.62 -9.83 -1.96
CA GLN A 98 -10.07 -11.15 -1.72
C GLN A 98 -11.12 -12.24 -1.86
N SER A 99 -10.89 -13.15 -2.82
CA SER A 99 -11.67 -14.39 -2.96
C SER A 99 -11.15 -15.48 -2.00
N SER A 100 -11.76 -16.66 -2.03
CA SER A 100 -11.48 -17.73 -1.07
C SER A 100 -10.01 -18.18 -1.05
N ASN A 101 -9.50 -18.45 0.15
CA ASN A 101 -8.12 -18.87 0.41
C ASN A 101 -7.04 -17.87 -0.07
N SER A 102 -7.40 -16.66 -0.48
CA SER A 102 -6.41 -15.68 -0.89
C SER A 102 -5.74 -15.00 0.31
N VAL A 103 -4.50 -14.58 0.14
CA VAL A 103 -3.72 -13.93 1.20
C VAL A 103 -3.17 -12.60 0.70
N SER A 104 -3.37 -11.55 1.48
CA SER A 104 -2.70 -10.27 1.27
C SER A 104 -1.86 -9.89 2.48
N GLU A 105 -0.59 -9.57 2.23
CA GLU A 105 0.32 -8.99 3.21
C GLU A 105 0.76 -7.62 2.71
N THR A 106 0.44 -6.56 3.43
CA THR A 106 0.89 -5.20 3.11
C THR A 106 1.77 -4.67 4.24
N PHE A 107 2.95 -4.18 3.88
CA PHE A 107 3.89 -3.57 4.81
C PHE A 107 4.23 -2.15 4.37
N TYR A 108 4.15 -1.21 5.30
CA TYR A 108 4.54 0.18 5.10
C TYR A 108 5.81 0.51 5.87
N LEU A 109 6.85 1.00 5.17
CA LEU A 109 7.96 1.73 5.78
C LEU A 109 7.80 3.20 5.43
N SER A 110 7.47 4.02 6.40
CA SER A 110 7.09 5.41 6.22
C SER A 110 8.07 6.33 6.95
N LYS A 111 8.92 7.03 6.17
CA LYS A 111 10.00 7.87 6.70
C LYS A 111 10.20 9.18 5.94
N GLY A 112 9.92 9.20 4.64
CA GLY A 112 10.48 10.18 3.71
C GLY A 112 9.72 11.51 3.62
N SER A 113 8.50 11.49 3.10
CA SER A 113 7.72 12.69 2.76
C SER A 113 7.40 13.58 3.98
N THR A 114 7.18 14.87 3.77
CA THR A 114 6.73 15.78 4.84
C THR A 114 5.35 15.36 5.37
N PHE A 115 4.44 15.03 4.46
CA PHE A 115 3.14 14.47 4.81
C PHE A 115 2.88 13.22 3.97
N SER A 116 2.46 12.14 4.64
CA SER A 116 2.05 10.89 3.96
C SER A 116 0.82 10.32 4.62
N LYS A 117 -0.22 10.05 3.81
CA LYS A 117 -1.42 9.35 4.24
C LYS A 117 -1.63 8.10 3.40
N ASN A 118 -1.64 6.96 4.07
CA ASN A 118 -1.87 5.67 3.47
C ASN A 118 -3.21 5.11 3.95
N GLU A 119 -4.17 4.93 3.06
CA GLU A 119 -5.43 4.25 3.36
C GLU A 119 -5.43 2.88 2.70
N ILE A 120 -5.80 1.86 3.44
CA ILE A 120 -5.96 0.51 2.95
C ILE A 120 -7.33 -0.03 3.34
N THR A 121 -8.05 -0.56 2.36
CA THR A 121 -9.29 -1.30 2.58
C THR A 121 -9.11 -2.72 2.07
N CYS A 122 -9.38 -3.70 2.92
CA CYS A 122 -9.37 -5.11 2.57
C CYS A 122 -10.78 -5.67 2.71
N ASP A 123 -11.36 -6.13 1.62
CA ASP A 123 -12.64 -6.81 1.58
C ASP A 123 -12.42 -8.33 1.49
N LEU A 124 -12.61 -9.04 2.59
CA LEU A 124 -12.52 -10.49 2.67
C LEU A 124 -13.85 -11.10 2.22
N LYS A 125 -13.96 -11.39 0.91
CA LYS A 125 -15.20 -11.83 0.24
C LYS A 125 -15.32 -13.33 0.09
N GLY A 126 -14.24 -14.05 0.30
CA GLY A 126 -14.22 -15.50 0.21
C GLY A 126 -13.72 -16.13 1.50
N GLU A 127 -14.28 -17.27 1.85
CA GLU A 127 -13.88 -18.01 3.05
C GLU A 127 -12.39 -18.34 3.06
N TYR A 128 -11.82 -18.40 4.24
CA TYR A 128 -10.40 -18.68 4.50
C TYR A 128 -9.44 -17.62 3.92
N SER A 129 -9.96 -16.48 3.45
CA SER A 129 -9.08 -15.38 3.05
C SER A 129 -8.47 -14.69 4.27
N SER A 130 -7.28 -14.12 4.08
CA SER A 130 -6.51 -13.51 5.17
C SER A 130 -5.86 -12.19 4.73
N ALA A 131 -5.93 -11.16 5.59
CA ALA A 131 -5.31 -9.86 5.36
C ALA A 131 -4.40 -9.47 6.51
N PHE A 132 -3.15 -9.13 6.18
CA PHE A 132 -2.15 -8.66 7.14
C PHE A 132 -1.72 -7.24 6.76
N VAL A 133 -1.85 -6.30 7.70
CA VAL A 133 -1.45 -4.90 7.51
C VAL A 133 -0.44 -4.52 8.57
N ASN A 134 0.80 -4.35 8.16
CA ASN A 134 1.89 -4.02 9.05
C ASN A 134 2.56 -2.70 8.63
N GLY A 135 3.17 -2.00 9.58
CA GLY A 135 3.85 -0.76 9.26
C GLY A 135 4.84 -0.30 10.33
N ILE A 136 5.80 0.48 9.88
CA ILE A 136 6.74 1.20 10.72
C ILE A 136 6.77 2.65 10.30
N PHE A 137 6.53 3.55 11.25
CA PHE A 137 6.87 4.96 11.16
C PHE A 137 8.23 5.20 11.77
N SER A 138 9.13 5.86 11.04
CA SER A 138 10.40 6.36 11.56
C SER A 138 10.51 7.82 11.17
N LEU A 139 10.02 8.70 12.01
CA LEU A 139 9.82 10.11 11.67
C LEU A 139 10.64 11.03 12.56
N ASP A 140 11.11 12.10 11.98
CA ASP A 140 11.86 13.18 12.61
C ASP A 140 11.35 14.54 12.13
N LYS A 141 11.91 15.62 12.69
CA LYS A 141 11.57 17.00 12.35
C LYS A 141 10.08 17.29 12.63
N ASP A 142 9.35 17.76 11.62
CA ASP A 142 7.93 18.12 11.67
C ASP A 142 7.05 17.26 10.75
N LYS A 143 7.54 16.08 10.38
CA LYS A 143 6.80 15.14 9.52
C LYS A 143 5.53 14.65 10.17
N HIS A 144 4.49 14.45 9.34
CA HIS A 144 3.22 13.89 9.77
C HIS A 144 2.81 12.75 8.84
N HIS A 145 2.75 11.54 9.36
CA HIS A 145 2.37 10.37 8.58
C HIS A 145 1.19 9.61 9.20
N GLU A 146 0.30 9.12 8.33
CA GLU A 146 -0.89 8.39 8.73
C GLU A 146 -1.00 7.04 8.00
N ILE A 147 -1.45 6.02 8.72
CA ILE A 147 -1.97 4.78 8.15
C ILE A 147 -3.38 4.57 8.68
N LYS A 148 -4.35 4.46 7.77
CA LYS A 148 -5.73 4.11 8.07
C LYS A 148 -6.06 2.77 7.43
N ALA A 149 -6.28 1.75 8.24
CA ALA A 149 -6.63 0.41 7.79
C ALA A 149 -8.10 0.12 8.07
N LYS A 150 -8.81 -0.37 7.06
CA LYS A 150 -10.18 -0.87 7.17
C LYS A 150 -10.20 -2.30 6.66
N ILE A 151 -10.66 -3.23 7.49
CA ILE A 151 -10.80 -4.64 7.09
C ILE A 151 -12.24 -5.05 7.28
N ASN A 152 -12.87 -5.51 6.21
CA ASN A 152 -14.25 -5.98 6.19
C ASN A 152 -14.24 -7.51 6.06
N HIS A 153 -14.68 -8.21 7.12
CA HIS A 153 -14.94 -9.64 7.11
C HIS A 153 -16.37 -9.85 6.59
N LEU A 154 -16.49 -10.13 5.29
CA LEU A 154 -17.80 -10.21 4.61
C LEU A 154 -18.38 -11.63 4.56
N VAL A 155 -17.58 -12.61 4.96
CA VAL A 155 -17.96 -14.03 5.06
C VAL A 155 -17.25 -14.66 6.26
N GLU A 156 -17.71 -15.81 6.68
CA GLU A 156 -17.15 -16.58 7.78
C GLU A 156 -15.73 -17.10 7.49
N ASN A 157 -15.06 -17.60 8.52
CA ASN A 157 -13.73 -18.23 8.45
C ASN A 157 -12.61 -17.35 7.87
N THR A 158 -12.72 -16.03 7.97
CA THR A 158 -11.69 -15.11 7.51
C THR A 158 -10.79 -14.61 8.65
N LYS A 159 -9.55 -14.20 8.34
CA LYS A 159 -8.57 -13.76 9.32
C LYS A 159 -7.97 -12.41 8.97
N SER A 160 -7.68 -11.61 10.00
CA SER A 160 -6.92 -10.39 9.80
C SER A 160 -5.99 -10.10 10.98
N TYR A 161 -4.89 -9.40 10.68
CA TYR A 161 -3.94 -8.94 11.69
C TYR A 161 -3.37 -7.59 11.30
N GLN A 162 -3.20 -6.73 12.28
CA GLN A 162 -2.64 -5.38 12.09
C GLN A 162 -1.58 -5.11 13.15
N LEU A 163 -0.38 -4.66 12.72
CA LEU A 163 0.68 -4.24 13.61
C LEU A 163 1.39 -3.01 13.06
N VAL A 164 1.28 -1.89 13.76
CA VAL A 164 1.99 -0.67 13.40
C VAL A 164 2.82 -0.20 14.59
N LYS A 165 4.10 0.09 14.32
CA LYS A 165 5.06 0.62 15.29
C LYS A 165 5.54 2.00 14.87
N SER A 166 5.87 2.84 15.84
CA SER A 166 6.35 4.20 15.60
C SER A 166 7.61 4.50 16.41
N VAL A 167 8.59 5.10 15.74
CA VAL A 167 9.72 5.78 16.37
C VAL A 167 9.64 7.23 15.91
N LEU A 168 9.47 8.13 16.85
CA LEU A 168 9.21 9.55 16.59
C LEU A 168 10.22 10.42 17.32
N GLU A 169 10.76 11.39 16.62
CA GLU A 169 11.67 12.39 17.15
C GLU A 169 11.17 13.80 16.85
N ASN A 170 11.60 14.75 17.66
CA ASN A 170 11.29 16.18 17.53
C ASN A 170 9.78 16.47 17.54
N LYS A 171 9.26 17.18 16.53
CA LYS A 171 7.84 17.56 16.39
C LYS A 171 7.07 16.62 15.46
N SER A 172 7.66 15.47 15.11
CA SER A 172 7.02 14.53 14.20
C SER A 172 5.77 13.89 14.81
N ARG A 173 4.84 13.49 13.95
CA ARG A 173 3.57 12.90 14.34
C ARG A 173 3.27 11.67 13.48
N SER A 174 2.76 10.62 14.11
CA SER A 174 2.16 9.49 13.40
C SER A 174 0.75 9.23 13.90
N VAL A 175 -0.12 8.85 12.98
CA VAL A 175 -1.49 8.43 13.29
C VAL A 175 -1.72 7.05 12.71
N TYR A 176 -2.16 6.13 13.55
CA TYR A 176 -2.67 4.85 13.11
C TYR A 176 -4.13 4.71 13.49
N GLN A 177 -4.99 4.40 12.52
CA GLN A 177 -6.41 4.14 12.73
C GLN A 177 -6.78 2.81 12.09
N GLY A 178 -7.10 1.81 12.93
CA GLY A 178 -7.58 0.51 12.49
C GLY A 178 -9.11 0.39 12.70
N LYS A 179 -9.82 -0.13 11.70
CA LYS A 179 -11.23 -0.52 11.79
C LYS A 179 -11.39 -1.93 11.26
N ILE A 180 -12.10 -2.76 12.03
CA ILE A 180 -12.47 -4.12 11.64
C ILE A 180 -13.99 -4.20 11.72
N TYR A 181 -14.60 -4.68 10.65
CA TYR A 181 -16.03 -4.97 10.56
C TYR A 181 -16.20 -6.49 10.39
N VAL A 182 -17.08 -7.05 11.20
CA VAL A 182 -17.42 -8.48 11.22
C VAL A 182 -18.91 -8.63 11.03
#